data_4e134ab7a35335ee37e9728efc7c96a3
#
_entry.id   4e134ab7a35335ee37e9728efc7c96a3
#
_cell.length_a   1.000
_cell.length_b   1.000
_cell.length_c   1.000
_cell.angle_alpha   90.00
_cell.angle_beta   90.00
_cell.angle_gamma   90.00
#
_symmetry.space_group_name_H-M   'P 1'
#
loop_
_entity.id
_entity.type
_entity.pdbx_description
1 polymer ?
#
loop_
_entity_poly.entity_id
_entity_poly.type
_entity_poly.pdbx_seq_one_letter_code
_entity_poly.pdbx_strand_id
1 'polypeptide(L)'
;MKAKKVIALVMCAAMVAGMSASSVMAADMPEQFKDLKANEAYDFPMMVKSFQSTYWDAAQEGMKKAADELGVTYKAQGPNSESDIADQVNMINTAIAAKPAGLGLAACDTSSVLDALQECADKGIPVVTFDTGIADAPEGSVVCEVCTDNTQAGSVAAENMYNSIKDVIANADGQVIIGEVNQD
;
A
#
# COMPACT_ATOMS: atom_id res chain seq x y z
N MET A 1 -10.06 16.51 -15.98
CA MET A 1 -9.39 16.92 -14.73
C MET A 1 -10.16 16.56 -13.46
N LYS A 2 -11.46 16.87 -13.34
CA LYS A 2 -12.22 16.60 -12.09
C LYS A 2 -12.42 15.11 -11.81
N ALA A 3 -12.73 14.27 -12.81
CA ALA A 3 -12.94 12.83 -12.64
C ALA A 3 -11.66 12.07 -12.19
N LYS A 4 -10.49 12.38 -12.78
CA LYS A 4 -9.22 11.76 -12.40
C LYS A 4 -8.84 12.02 -10.94
N LYS A 5 -9.06 13.24 -10.44
CA LYS A 5 -8.81 13.60 -9.04
C LYS A 5 -9.79 12.92 -8.07
N VAL A 6 -11.03 12.70 -8.48
CA VAL A 6 -12.05 12.04 -7.66
C VAL A 6 -11.74 10.55 -7.53
N ILE A 7 -11.32 9.88 -8.60
CA ILE A 7 -10.97 8.45 -8.57
C ILE A 7 -9.72 8.20 -7.71
N ALA A 8 -8.69 9.04 -7.80
CA ALA A 8 -7.52 8.95 -6.93
C ALA A 8 -7.91 9.13 -5.44
N LEU A 9 -8.80 10.07 -5.12
CA LEU A 9 -9.29 10.31 -3.76
C LEU A 9 -10.10 9.11 -3.21
N VAL A 10 -10.83 8.40 -4.08
CA VAL A 10 -11.62 7.22 -3.72
C VAL A 10 -10.74 6.04 -3.34
N MET A 11 -9.65 5.81 -4.08
CA MET A 11 -8.69 4.76 -3.71
C MET A 11 -8.07 5.04 -2.34
N CYS A 12 -7.79 6.29 -1.99
CA CYS A 12 -7.29 6.68 -0.68
C CYS A 12 -8.31 6.48 0.45
N ALA A 13 -9.56 6.88 0.24
CA ALA A 13 -10.58 6.85 1.29
C ALA A 13 -11.08 5.44 1.64
N ALA A 14 -11.07 4.52 0.68
CA ALA A 14 -11.46 3.12 0.93
C ALA A 14 -10.51 2.38 1.89
N MET A 15 -9.27 2.87 2.07
CA MET A 15 -8.25 2.23 2.91
C MET A 15 -8.06 2.89 4.29
N VAL A 16 -8.52 4.13 4.51
CA VAL A 16 -8.33 4.87 5.79
C VAL A 16 -9.35 4.48 6.87
N ALA A 17 -10.46 3.83 6.54
CA ALA A 17 -11.54 3.52 7.50
C ALA A 17 -11.30 2.27 8.39
N GLY A 18 -10.14 1.62 8.34
CA GLY A 18 -9.87 0.32 8.95
C GLY A 18 -9.06 0.29 10.25
N MET A 19 -8.98 1.37 11.04
CA MET A 19 -8.18 1.39 12.27
C MET A 19 -9.03 1.25 13.54
N SER A 20 -9.62 0.11 13.74
CA SER A 20 -9.96 -0.39 15.08
C SER A 20 -9.70 -1.89 15.12
N ALA A 21 -8.87 -2.29 16.09
CA ALA A 21 -8.42 -3.66 16.31
C ALA A 21 -9.60 -4.59 16.64
N SER A 22 -10.17 -5.19 15.62
CA SER A 22 -10.92 -6.45 15.71
C SER A 22 -11.27 -6.92 14.31
N SER A 23 -10.72 -8.05 13.91
CA SER A 23 -10.93 -8.74 12.62
C SER A 23 -10.70 -7.85 11.40
N VAL A 24 -9.78 -8.26 10.54
CA VAL A 24 -9.59 -7.69 9.20
C VAL A 24 -10.84 -7.99 8.37
N MET A 25 -11.91 -7.28 8.65
CA MET A 25 -13.01 -7.12 7.73
C MET A 25 -12.56 -6.05 6.75
N ALA A 26 -12.55 -6.34 5.47
CA ALA A 26 -12.37 -5.31 4.46
C ALA A 26 -13.30 -4.14 4.82
N ALA A 27 -12.73 -2.97 5.08
CA ALA A 27 -13.53 -1.81 5.43
C ALA A 27 -14.56 -1.56 4.32
N ASP A 28 -15.79 -1.31 4.69
CA ASP A 28 -16.79 -0.89 3.72
C ASP A 28 -16.38 0.43 3.09
N MET A 29 -16.72 0.61 1.82
CA MET A 29 -16.45 1.87 1.13
C MET A 29 -17.07 3.03 1.91
N PRO A 30 -16.32 4.12 2.16
CA PRO A 30 -16.86 5.30 2.84
C PRO A 30 -18.15 5.78 2.18
N GLU A 31 -19.13 6.19 3.00
CA GLU A 31 -20.49 6.54 2.56
C GLU A 31 -20.50 7.51 1.37
N GLN A 32 -19.59 8.49 1.37
CA GLN A 32 -19.44 9.50 0.33
C GLN A 32 -19.05 8.92 -1.06
N PHE A 33 -18.63 7.66 -1.11
CA PHE A 33 -18.19 7.00 -2.35
C PHE A 33 -19.04 5.80 -2.74
N LYS A 34 -20.04 5.41 -1.93
CA LYS A 34 -20.86 4.22 -2.18
C LYS A 34 -21.54 4.20 -3.55
N ASP A 35 -21.92 5.35 -4.05
CA ASP A 35 -22.59 5.49 -5.34
C ASP A 35 -21.63 5.88 -6.48
N LEU A 36 -20.32 5.98 -6.17
CA LEU A 36 -19.35 6.36 -7.16
C LEU A 36 -19.11 5.22 -8.14
N LYS A 37 -19.25 5.51 -9.42
CA LYS A 37 -18.96 4.58 -10.52
C LYS A 37 -18.10 5.28 -11.55
N ALA A 38 -17.28 4.50 -12.22
CA ALA A 38 -16.53 5.00 -13.36
C ALA A 38 -17.50 5.43 -14.47
N ASN A 39 -17.23 6.57 -15.07
CA ASN A 39 -18.01 7.10 -16.19
C ASN A 39 -17.44 6.71 -17.55
N GLU A 40 -16.29 6.07 -17.57
CA GLU A 40 -15.62 5.49 -18.73
C GLU A 40 -14.72 4.33 -18.30
N ALA A 41 -14.13 3.61 -19.22
CA ALA A 41 -13.22 2.52 -18.91
C ALA A 41 -11.88 3.09 -18.41
N TYR A 42 -11.48 2.73 -17.19
CA TYR A 42 -10.17 3.03 -16.60
C TYR A 42 -9.46 1.74 -16.28
N ASP A 43 -8.15 1.73 -16.52
CA ASP A 43 -7.27 0.65 -16.11
C ASP A 43 -6.18 1.20 -15.19
N PHE A 44 -5.95 0.53 -14.06
CA PHE A 44 -4.99 0.94 -13.05
C PHE A 44 -3.92 -0.13 -12.88
N PRO A 45 -2.69 0.10 -13.36
CA PRO A 45 -1.57 -0.73 -12.96
C PRO A 45 -1.32 -0.57 -11.45
N MET A 46 -1.18 -1.71 -10.77
CA MET A 46 -0.93 -1.80 -9.33
C MET A 46 0.39 -2.53 -9.13
N MET A 47 1.45 -1.80 -8.78
CA MET A 47 2.78 -2.36 -8.58
C MET A 47 2.93 -2.85 -7.14
N VAL A 48 3.03 -4.17 -6.98
CA VAL A 48 3.34 -4.84 -5.70
C VAL A 48 4.84 -5.13 -5.63
N LYS A 49 5.35 -5.46 -4.44
CA LYS A 49 6.77 -5.79 -4.27
C LYS A 49 7.10 -7.18 -4.78
N SER A 50 6.18 -8.13 -4.66
CA SER A 50 6.33 -9.51 -5.19
C SER A 50 5.00 -10.25 -5.11
N PHE A 51 4.99 -11.52 -5.53
CA PHE A 51 3.87 -12.45 -5.32
C PHE A 51 4.26 -13.64 -4.43
N GLN A 52 5.36 -13.55 -3.68
CA GLN A 52 5.84 -14.65 -2.85
C GLN A 52 5.19 -14.70 -1.46
N SER A 53 4.50 -13.66 -1.04
CA SER A 53 3.84 -13.56 0.26
C SER A 53 2.33 -13.52 0.12
N THR A 54 1.62 -14.22 1.01
CA THR A 54 0.15 -14.16 1.13
C THR A 54 -0.38 -12.77 1.48
N TYR A 55 0.48 -11.87 1.96
CA TYR A 55 0.16 -10.46 2.13
C TYR A 55 -0.30 -9.82 0.81
N TRP A 56 0.41 -10.12 -0.28
CA TRP A 56 0.08 -9.57 -1.61
C TRP A 56 -1.20 -10.19 -2.19
N ASP A 57 -1.55 -11.42 -1.79
CA ASP A 57 -2.84 -12.03 -2.15
C ASP A 57 -3.99 -11.26 -1.51
N ALA A 58 -3.88 -10.93 -0.21
CA ALA A 58 -4.87 -10.12 0.49
C ALA A 58 -4.99 -8.70 -0.10
N ALA A 59 -3.87 -8.08 -0.47
CA ALA A 59 -3.87 -6.79 -1.16
C ALA A 59 -4.61 -6.86 -2.51
N GLN A 60 -4.39 -7.93 -3.30
CA GLN A 60 -5.09 -8.13 -4.57
C GLN A 60 -6.60 -8.35 -4.40
N GLU A 61 -7.02 -9.06 -3.35
CA GLU A 61 -8.45 -9.21 -3.03
C GLU A 61 -9.11 -7.85 -2.77
N GLY A 62 -8.43 -6.97 -2.02
CA GLY A 62 -8.88 -5.60 -1.79
C GLY A 62 -8.97 -4.78 -3.07
N MET A 63 -7.95 -4.86 -3.94
CA MET A 63 -7.93 -4.20 -5.24
C MET A 63 -9.08 -4.68 -6.11
N LYS A 64 -9.30 -6.00 -6.15
CA LYS A 64 -10.40 -6.60 -6.91
C LYS A 64 -11.76 -6.11 -6.43
N LYS A 65 -11.99 -6.12 -5.11
CA LYS A 65 -13.25 -5.64 -4.53
C LYS A 65 -13.50 -4.18 -4.93
N ALA A 66 -12.50 -3.31 -4.77
CA ALA A 66 -12.62 -1.90 -5.13
C ALA A 66 -12.88 -1.70 -6.64
N ALA A 67 -12.19 -2.46 -7.49
CA ALA A 67 -12.37 -2.40 -8.94
C ALA A 67 -13.79 -2.81 -9.36
N ASP A 68 -14.30 -3.92 -8.81
CA ASP A 68 -15.67 -4.40 -9.06
C ASP A 68 -16.71 -3.36 -8.60
N GLU A 69 -16.51 -2.77 -7.42
CA GLU A 69 -17.41 -1.75 -6.86
C GLU A 69 -17.41 -0.45 -7.68
N LEU A 70 -16.27 -0.02 -8.18
CA LEU A 70 -16.12 1.22 -8.95
C LEU A 70 -16.43 1.04 -10.45
N GLY A 71 -16.44 -0.19 -10.94
CA GLY A 71 -16.58 -0.48 -12.37
C GLY A 71 -15.33 -0.13 -13.18
N VAL A 72 -14.15 -0.36 -12.61
CA VAL A 72 -12.84 -0.15 -13.25
C VAL A 72 -12.09 -1.46 -13.39
N THR A 73 -10.98 -1.44 -14.14
CA THR A 73 -10.06 -2.58 -14.21
C THR A 73 -8.75 -2.24 -13.50
N TYR A 74 -8.07 -3.27 -13.03
CA TYR A 74 -6.72 -3.14 -12.48
C TYR A 74 -5.85 -4.30 -12.95
N LYS A 75 -4.55 -4.08 -12.91
CA LYS A 75 -3.56 -5.11 -13.21
C LYS A 75 -2.48 -5.09 -12.14
N ALA A 76 -2.47 -6.11 -11.28
CA ALA A 76 -1.38 -6.29 -10.33
C ALA A 76 -0.13 -6.79 -11.06
N GLN A 77 1.00 -6.16 -10.83
CA GLN A 77 2.31 -6.48 -11.40
C GLN A 77 3.37 -6.31 -10.31
N GLY A 78 4.41 -7.12 -10.38
CA GLY A 78 5.53 -7.02 -9.45
C GLY A 78 6.66 -7.94 -9.89
N PRO A 79 7.88 -7.70 -9.41
CA PRO A 79 9.02 -8.54 -9.68
C PRO A 79 8.89 -9.93 -9.01
N ASN A 80 9.80 -10.82 -9.32
CA ASN A 80 9.81 -12.16 -8.71
C ASN A 80 10.20 -12.12 -7.22
N SER A 81 11.00 -11.14 -6.81
CA SER A 81 11.45 -10.94 -5.43
C SER A 81 11.41 -9.46 -5.07
N GLU A 82 11.20 -9.13 -3.80
CA GLU A 82 11.26 -7.77 -3.28
C GLU A 82 12.66 -7.14 -3.41
N SER A 83 13.70 -7.96 -3.58
CA SER A 83 15.07 -7.52 -3.88
C SER A 83 15.33 -7.19 -5.35
N ASP A 84 14.39 -7.50 -6.25
CA ASP A 84 14.54 -7.27 -7.70
C ASP A 84 14.11 -5.82 -8.07
N ILE A 85 14.75 -4.84 -7.42
CA ILE A 85 14.43 -3.41 -7.50
C ILE A 85 14.44 -2.91 -8.95
N ALA A 86 15.46 -3.27 -9.73
CA ALA A 86 15.58 -2.83 -11.11
C ALA A 86 14.43 -3.33 -11.99
N ASP A 87 13.95 -4.54 -11.75
CA ASP A 87 12.82 -5.09 -12.49
C ASP A 87 11.54 -4.33 -12.15
N GLN A 88 11.32 -4.00 -10.87
CA GLN A 88 10.16 -3.18 -10.49
C GLN A 88 10.20 -1.80 -11.16
N VAL A 89 11.35 -1.12 -11.16
CA VAL A 89 11.50 0.19 -11.82
C VAL A 89 11.19 0.09 -13.32
N ASN A 90 11.67 -0.96 -14.00
CA ASN A 90 11.35 -1.19 -15.41
C ASN A 90 9.85 -1.42 -15.67
N MET A 91 9.18 -2.15 -14.77
CA MET A 91 7.73 -2.37 -14.83
C MET A 91 6.97 -1.05 -14.63
N ILE A 92 7.38 -0.22 -13.67
CA ILE A 92 6.79 1.10 -13.43
C ILE A 92 6.93 1.98 -14.69
N ASN A 93 8.13 2.08 -15.27
CA ASN A 93 8.38 2.87 -16.47
C ASN A 93 7.52 2.37 -17.66
N THR A 94 7.34 1.06 -17.79
CA THR A 94 6.47 0.47 -18.81
C THR A 94 5.00 0.87 -18.59
N ALA A 95 4.54 0.86 -17.34
CA ALA A 95 3.20 1.29 -16.99
C ALA A 95 2.98 2.79 -17.28
N ILE A 96 3.94 3.65 -16.93
CA ILE A 96 3.89 5.10 -17.20
C ILE A 96 3.82 5.38 -18.71
N ALA A 97 4.58 4.62 -19.51
CA ALA A 97 4.57 4.75 -20.96
C ALA A 97 3.19 4.47 -21.59
N ALA A 98 2.39 3.60 -20.97
CA ALA A 98 1.02 3.32 -21.39
C ALA A 98 0.02 4.43 -21.03
N LYS A 99 0.44 5.46 -20.27
CA LYS A 99 -0.38 6.61 -19.84
C LYS A 99 -1.65 6.19 -19.10
N PRO A 100 -1.54 5.43 -18.01
CA PRO A 100 -2.69 4.97 -17.25
C PRO A 100 -3.45 6.14 -16.61
N ALA A 101 -4.68 5.88 -16.18
CA ALA A 101 -5.48 6.88 -15.47
C ALA A 101 -4.93 7.19 -14.05
N GLY A 102 -4.15 6.28 -13.49
CA GLY A 102 -3.45 6.39 -12.22
C GLY A 102 -2.59 5.17 -11.99
N LEU A 103 -1.73 5.20 -11.00
CA LEU A 103 -0.80 4.13 -10.63
C LEU A 103 -0.90 3.86 -9.14
N GLY A 104 -1.04 2.58 -8.75
CA GLY A 104 -0.82 2.13 -7.38
C GLY A 104 0.61 1.59 -7.24
N LEU A 105 1.30 1.96 -6.16
CA LEU A 105 2.71 1.61 -5.98
C LEU A 105 3.01 1.21 -4.53
N ALA A 106 3.49 -0.03 -4.35
CA ALA A 106 4.26 -0.46 -3.20
C ALA A 106 5.72 -0.60 -3.64
N ALA A 107 6.56 0.36 -3.28
CA ALA A 107 7.94 0.40 -3.75
C ALA A 107 8.82 -0.62 -3.02
N CYS A 108 9.60 -1.41 -3.79
CA CYS A 108 10.65 -2.27 -3.24
C CYS A 108 11.78 -1.43 -2.61
N ASP A 109 12.11 -0.30 -3.23
CA ASP A 109 13.09 0.67 -2.73
C ASP A 109 12.58 2.09 -3.03
N THR A 110 12.53 2.92 -2.00
CA THR A 110 11.92 4.26 -2.08
C THR A 110 12.77 5.25 -2.88
N SER A 111 14.08 5.09 -2.89
CA SER A 111 14.99 5.99 -3.60
C SER A 111 15.03 5.71 -5.10
N SER A 112 14.90 4.45 -5.48
CA SER A 112 14.99 4.01 -6.88
C SER A 112 13.78 4.40 -7.74
N VAL A 113 12.68 4.78 -7.13
CA VAL A 113 11.43 5.13 -7.83
C VAL A 113 11.21 6.64 -8.00
N LEU A 114 12.09 7.49 -7.45
CA LEU A 114 11.88 8.94 -7.43
C LEU A 114 11.80 9.56 -8.84
N ASP A 115 12.65 9.13 -9.77
CA ASP A 115 12.61 9.59 -11.15
C ASP A 115 11.29 9.20 -11.85
N ALA A 116 10.82 8.00 -11.61
CA ALA A 116 9.54 7.52 -12.14
C ALA A 116 8.35 8.30 -11.55
N LEU A 117 8.42 8.65 -10.27
CA LEU A 117 7.41 9.49 -9.62
C LEU A 117 7.41 10.92 -10.20
N GLN A 118 8.59 11.48 -10.47
CA GLN A 118 8.69 12.78 -11.16
C GLN A 118 8.06 12.71 -12.56
N GLU A 119 8.32 11.64 -13.31
CA GLU A 119 7.71 11.45 -14.62
C GLU A 119 6.18 11.32 -14.54
N CYS A 120 5.65 10.66 -13.49
CA CYS A 120 4.21 10.62 -13.23
C CYS A 120 3.64 12.03 -12.99
N ALA A 121 4.32 12.85 -12.19
CA ALA A 121 3.91 14.24 -11.93
C ALA A 121 3.87 15.06 -13.22
N ASP A 122 4.96 14.99 -14.00
CA ASP A 122 5.10 15.73 -15.27
C ASP A 122 4.01 15.33 -16.29
N LYS A 123 3.61 14.07 -16.29
CA LYS A 123 2.55 13.54 -17.17
C LYS A 123 1.13 13.67 -16.58
N GLY A 124 0.99 14.15 -15.35
CA GLY A 124 -0.28 14.25 -14.67
C GLY A 124 -0.93 12.90 -14.36
N ILE A 125 -0.13 11.86 -14.13
CA ILE A 125 -0.55 10.52 -13.70
C ILE A 125 -0.57 10.52 -12.17
N PRO A 126 -1.73 10.46 -11.51
CA PRO A 126 -1.79 10.40 -10.04
C PRO A 126 -1.25 9.07 -9.54
N VAL A 127 -0.42 9.12 -8.50
CA VAL A 127 0.12 7.92 -7.83
C VAL A 127 -0.48 7.80 -6.43
N VAL A 128 -0.92 6.61 -6.08
CA VAL A 128 -1.25 6.21 -4.70
C VAL A 128 -0.20 5.22 -4.24
N THR A 129 0.54 5.56 -3.18
CA THR A 129 1.44 4.59 -2.55
C THR A 129 0.69 3.76 -1.51
N PHE A 130 1.05 2.50 -1.39
CA PHE A 130 0.50 1.62 -0.36
C PHE A 130 1.60 0.71 0.20
N ASP A 131 1.40 0.21 1.44
CA ASP A 131 2.38 -0.55 2.20
C ASP A 131 3.64 0.25 2.57
N THR A 132 4.31 0.85 1.61
CA THR A 132 5.53 1.65 1.82
C THR A 132 5.31 3.09 1.42
N GLY A 133 5.47 4.01 2.37
CA GLY A 133 5.48 5.45 2.12
C GLY A 133 6.80 5.91 1.49
N ILE A 134 6.74 7.01 0.73
CA ILE A 134 7.92 7.58 0.05
C ILE A 134 8.09 9.01 0.52
N ALA A 135 8.86 9.19 1.60
CA ALA A 135 9.04 10.50 2.26
C ALA A 135 9.64 11.58 1.34
N ASP A 136 10.53 11.18 0.44
CA ASP A 136 11.22 12.08 -0.49
C ASP A 136 10.54 12.16 -1.86
N ALA A 137 9.26 11.74 -1.96
CA ALA A 137 8.53 11.80 -3.22
C ALA A 137 8.48 13.24 -3.76
N PRO A 138 8.71 13.45 -5.07
CA PRO A 138 8.57 14.76 -5.69
C PRO A 138 7.21 15.39 -5.42
N GLU A 139 7.18 16.71 -5.22
CA GLU A 139 5.96 17.42 -4.89
C GLU A 139 4.86 17.18 -5.93
N GLY A 140 3.69 16.77 -5.48
CA GLY A 140 2.53 16.52 -6.34
C GLY A 140 2.55 15.19 -7.10
N SER A 141 3.59 14.35 -6.95
CA SER A 141 3.65 13.04 -7.58
C SER A 141 2.75 12.02 -6.88
N VAL A 142 2.77 11.99 -5.55
CA VAL A 142 1.92 11.11 -4.73
C VAL A 142 0.70 11.88 -4.24
N VAL A 143 -0.49 11.39 -4.55
CA VAL A 143 -1.76 12.03 -4.17
C VAL A 143 -2.33 11.47 -2.86
N CYS A 144 -1.90 10.28 -2.47
CA CYS A 144 -2.29 9.63 -1.23
C CYS A 144 -1.31 8.51 -0.90
N GLU A 145 -1.10 8.32 0.41
CA GLU A 145 -0.33 7.23 0.96
C GLU A 145 -1.22 6.40 1.89
N VAL A 146 -1.13 5.08 1.77
CA VAL A 146 -1.88 4.10 2.56
C VAL A 146 -0.91 3.11 3.17
N CYS A 147 -0.55 3.31 4.41
CA CYS A 147 0.40 2.44 5.10
C CYS A 147 -0.08 2.09 6.51
N THR A 148 0.56 1.10 7.11
CA THR A 148 0.40 0.77 8.53
C THR A 148 1.16 1.78 9.38
N ASP A 149 0.55 2.26 10.47
CA ASP A 149 1.30 2.92 11.54
C ASP A 149 2.17 1.89 12.26
N ASN A 150 3.40 1.73 11.77
CA ASN A 150 4.33 0.74 12.29
C ASN A 150 4.77 1.04 13.73
N THR A 151 4.76 2.30 14.15
CA THR A 151 5.05 2.69 15.53
C THR A 151 3.96 2.18 16.48
N GLN A 152 2.70 2.39 16.09
CA GLN A 152 1.56 1.89 16.86
C GLN A 152 1.51 0.36 16.83
N ALA A 153 1.72 -0.26 15.67
CA ALA A 153 1.74 -1.71 15.53
C ALA A 153 2.82 -2.35 16.41
N GLY A 154 4.04 -1.80 16.42
CA GLY A 154 5.13 -2.23 17.29
C GLY A 154 4.80 -2.09 18.78
N SER A 155 4.17 -0.98 19.17
CA SER A 155 3.74 -0.76 20.55
C SER A 155 2.69 -1.80 20.99
N VAL A 156 1.70 -2.09 20.16
CA VAL A 156 0.67 -3.11 20.42
C VAL A 156 1.31 -4.50 20.52
N ALA A 157 2.24 -4.84 19.63
CA ALA A 157 2.95 -6.10 19.67
C ALA A 157 3.76 -6.27 20.97
N ALA A 158 4.50 -5.23 21.37
CA ALA A 158 5.29 -5.22 22.60
C ALA A 158 4.41 -5.36 23.86
N GLU A 159 3.28 -4.64 23.91
CA GLU A 159 2.34 -4.74 25.03
C GLU A 159 1.72 -6.14 25.14
N ASN A 160 1.29 -6.74 24.04
CA ASN A 160 0.75 -8.08 24.02
C ASN A 160 1.79 -9.12 24.43
N MET A 161 3.03 -9.00 23.95
CA MET A 161 4.13 -9.88 24.34
C MET A 161 4.38 -9.74 25.84
N TYR A 162 4.53 -8.52 26.38
CA TYR A 162 4.74 -8.29 27.79
C TYR A 162 3.63 -8.91 28.64
N ASN A 163 2.37 -8.68 28.29
CA ASN A 163 1.22 -9.24 29.00
C ASN A 163 1.21 -10.76 29.01
N SER A 164 1.72 -11.38 27.95
CA SER A 164 1.81 -12.85 27.81
C SER A 164 2.93 -13.48 28.66
N ILE A 165 4.01 -12.74 28.88
CA ILE A 165 5.22 -13.28 29.54
C ILE A 165 5.59 -12.61 30.87
N LYS A 166 4.82 -11.63 31.34
CA LYS A 166 5.14 -10.85 32.57
C LYS A 166 5.37 -11.75 33.80
N ASP A 167 4.60 -12.83 33.95
CA ASP A 167 4.76 -13.75 35.07
C ASP A 167 6.03 -14.59 34.92
N VAL A 168 6.43 -14.91 33.69
CA VAL A 168 7.71 -15.60 33.41
C VAL A 168 8.87 -14.67 33.76
N ILE A 169 8.77 -13.39 33.36
CA ILE A 169 9.79 -12.38 33.68
C ILE A 169 9.89 -12.17 35.19
N ALA A 170 8.76 -12.06 35.89
CA ALA A 170 8.71 -11.80 37.34
C ALA A 170 9.30 -12.97 38.15
N ASN A 171 9.22 -14.19 37.65
CA ASN A 171 9.73 -15.40 38.32
C ASN A 171 11.08 -15.88 37.75
N ALA A 172 11.68 -15.16 36.83
CA ALA A 172 12.97 -15.51 36.28
C ALA A 172 14.09 -15.34 37.33
N ASP A 173 14.92 -16.37 37.49
CA ASP A 173 16.12 -16.32 38.27
C ASP A 173 17.33 -16.00 37.38
N GLY A 174 17.64 -14.74 37.25
CA GLY A 174 18.73 -14.24 36.40
C GLY A 174 18.30 -13.20 35.35
N GLN A 175 19.06 -13.13 34.25
CA GLN A 175 18.79 -12.19 33.16
C GLN A 175 17.69 -12.70 32.24
N VAL A 176 16.76 -11.82 31.88
CA VAL A 176 15.83 -12.03 30.77
C VAL A 176 16.40 -11.36 29.54
N ILE A 177 16.54 -12.10 28.45
CA ILE A 177 16.99 -11.58 27.15
C ILE A 177 15.78 -11.49 26.24
N ILE A 178 15.53 -10.30 25.69
CA ILE A 178 14.52 -10.08 24.65
C ILE A 178 15.26 -9.96 23.32
N GLY A 179 14.92 -10.84 22.38
CA GLY A 179 15.44 -10.76 21.02
C GLY A 179 14.47 -10.06 20.10
N GLU A 180 14.98 -9.21 19.24
CA GLU A 180 14.26 -8.63 18.12
C GLU A 180 14.69 -9.36 16.83
N VAL A 181 13.73 -9.69 15.99
CA VAL A 181 14.00 -10.22 14.65
C VAL A 181 13.48 -9.19 13.66
N ASN A 182 14.38 -8.63 12.88
CA ASN A 182 14.08 -7.77 11.75
C ASN A 182 14.35 -8.52 10.45
N GLN A 183 13.50 -8.34 9.46
CA GLN A 183 13.69 -8.84 8.11
C GLN A 183 13.88 -7.61 7.20
N ASP A 184 15.13 -7.33 6.85
CA ASP A 184 15.50 -6.31 5.86
C ASP A 184 15.45 -6.89 4.45
#